data_9238e8e6ee237af98f311edaee97d096
#
_entry.id   9238e8e6ee237af98f311edaee97d096
#
_cell.length_a   1.000
_cell.length_b   1.000
_cell.length_c   1.000
_cell.angle_alpha   90.00
_cell.angle_beta   90.00
_cell.angle_gamma   90.00
#
_symmetry.space_group_name_H-M   'P 1'
#
loop_
_entity.id
_entity.type
_entity.pdbx_description
1 polymer ?
#
loop_
_entity_poly.entity_id
_entity_poly.type
_entity_poly.pdbx_seq_one_letter_code
_entity_poly.pdbx_strand_id
1 'polypeptide(L)'
;MEIFNMKTINFTAEIIQHGTDNAGYVVFPFSTEELFGKKGQVKVKVLFDNKVPYRGSLAKMGKSYHFLILTKEVRASLNKTFGDTVEVSLEQDLEERVVVVPEDVLTIFNAYPEVKLAYDKLSYTRKKELMLWITSAKKEETKERRKQQLPSIILEETKNK
;
A
#
# COMPACT_ATOMS: atom_id res chain seq x y z
N MET A 1 19.99 5.97 18.03
CA MET A 1 19.67 5.94 17.64
C MET A 1 19.44 6.41 16.71
N GLU A 2 19.41 6.61 16.16
CA GLU A 2 19.05 6.86 15.37
C GLU A 2 18.60 6.58 14.43
N ILE A 3 18.95 6.59 14.08
CA ILE A 3 18.44 5.72 13.55
C ILE A 3 17.48 5.97 12.69
N PHE A 4 17.14 6.69 12.65
CA PHE A 4 16.18 7.12 12.01
C PHE A 4 16.55 7.92 10.97
N ASN A 5 17.34 7.58 10.29
CA ASN A 5 17.65 8.24 9.14
C ASN A 5 16.71 7.99 8.06
N MET A 6 15.56 8.43 8.24
CA MET A 6 14.69 8.56 7.17
C MET A 6 15.18 9.72 6.35
N LYS A 7 15.96 9.44 5.37
CA LYS A 7 16.37 10.45 4.43
C LYS A 7 15.17 10.90 3.63
N THR A 8 14.87 12.17 3.72
CA THR A 8 13.96 12.79 2.78
C THR A 8 14.73 13.08 1.50
N ILE A 9 14.21 12.62 0.38
CA ILE A 9 14.86 12.79 -0.91
C ILE A 9 14.05 13.80 -1.71
N ASN A 10 14.73 14.81 -2.21
CA ASN A 10 14.09 15.90 -2.95
C ASN A 10 14.58 15.93 -4.39
N PHE A 11 13.66 16.08 -5.32
CA PHE A 11 14.01 16.28 -6.73
C PHE A 11 12.84 16.96 -7.45
N THR A 12 13.13 17.45 -8.65
CA THR A 12 12.13 18.07 -9.51
C THR A 12 12.00 17.21 -10.76
N ALA A 13 10.78 16.98 -11.21
CA ALA A 13 10.54 16.11 -12.36
C ALA A 13 9.35 16.59 -13.18
N GLU A 14 9.34 16.22 -14.45
CA GLU A 14 8.23 16.49 -15.35
C GLU A 14 7.19 15.38 -15.20
N ILE A 15 5.91 15.76 -15.22
CA ILE A 15 4.82 14.80 -15.21
C ILE A 15 4.64 14.25 -16.63
N ILE A 16 4.84 12.95 -16.79
CA ILE A 16 4.80 12.28 -18.09
C ILE A 16 3.50 11.47 -18.19
N GLN A 17 2.82 11.57 -19.33
CA GLN A 17 1.63 10.78 -19.56
C GLN A 17 2.00 9.33 -19.87
N HIS A 18 1.28 8.39 -19.26
CA HIS A 18 1.47 6.98 -19.51
C HIS A 18 0.65 6.59 -20.75
N GLY A 19 1.32 6.48 -21.89
CA GLY A 19 0.62 6.15 -23.14
C GLY A 19 -0.43 7.18 -23.50
N THR A 20 -1.66 6.71 -23.73
CA THR A 20 -2.81 7.56 -23.98
C THR A 20 -3.77 7.62 -22.80
N ASP A 21 -3.36 7.03 -21.68
CA ASP A 21 -4.21 6.95 -20.49
C ASP A 21 -4.26 8.26 -19.73
N ASN A 22 -5.26 8.37 -18.85
CA ASN A 22 -5.34 9.50 -17.92
C ASN A 22 -4.53 9.19 -16.66
N ALA A 23 -3.33 8.67 -16.85
CA ALA A 23 -2.40 8.34 -15.79
C ALA A 23 -1.07 9.03 -16.07
N GLY A 24 -0.46 9.55 -15.03
CA GLY A 24 0.84 10.23 -15.14
C GLY A 24 1.86 9.62 -14.22
N TYR A 25 3.11 9.91 -14.49
CA TYR A 25 4.19 9.45 -13.63
C TYR A 25 5.37 10.42 -13.71
N VAL A 26 6.25 10.34 -12.71
CA VAL A 26 7.53 11.03 -12.74
C VAL A 26 8.62 9.97 -12.61
N VAL A 27 9.75 10.20 -13.27
CA VAL A 27 10.89 9.29 -13.20
C VAL A 27 11.69 9.62 -11.96
N PHE A 28 12.01 8.55 -11.17
CA PHE A 28 12.86 8.72 -10.00
C PHE A 28 14.31 8.74 -10.49
N PRO A 29 15.05 9.84 -10.26
CA PRO A 29 16.37 10.02 -10.89
C PRO A 29 17.52 9.36 -10.11
N PHE A 30 17.23 8.63 -9.05
CA PHE A 30 18.26 8.02 -8.20
C PHE A 30 18.14 6.52 -8.14
N SER A 31 19.11 5.86 -7.51
CA SER A 31 19.11 4.43 -7.32
C SER A 31 18.38 4.07 -6.03
N THR A 32 17.30 3.28 -6.13
CA THR A 32 16.60 2.80 -4.93
C THR A 32 17.46 1.81 -4.16
N GLU A 33 18.35 1.09 -4.85
CA GLU A 33 19.26 0.15 -4.20
C GLU A 33 20.24 0.90 -3.30
N GLU A 34 20.80 2.00 -3.77
CA GLU A 34 21.74 2.80 -3.00
C GLU A 34 21.06 3.52 -1.85
N LEU A 35 19.86 4.04 -2.07
CA LEU A 35 19.17 4.86 -1.08
C LEU A 35 18.39 4.04 -0.06
N PHE A 36 17.75 2.96 -0.49
CA PHE A 36 16.84 2.19 0.36
C PHE A 36 17.24 0.71 0.50
N GLY A 37 18.29 0.29 -0.19
CA GLY A 37 18.73 -1.10 -0.15
C GLY A 37 17.81 -2.07 -0.87
N LYS A 38 16.98 -1.58 -1.79
CA LYS A 38 16.01 -2.40 -2.51
C LYS A 38 16.08 -2.18 -4.01
N LYS A 39 16.08 -3.27 -4.75
CA LYS A 39 16.09 -3.22 -6.23
C LYS A 39 14.69 -3.17 -6.82
N GLY A 40 13.72 -3.73 -6.13
CA GLY A 40 12.35 -3.80 -6.60
C GLY A 40 11.50 -2.62 -6.17
N GLN A 41 10.24 -2.90 -5.89
CA GLN A 41 9.29 -1.88 -5.47
C GLN A 41 9.63 -1.35 -4.09
N VAL A 42 9.55 -0.04 -3.92
CA VAL A 42 9.79 0.62 -2.64
C VAL A 42 8.57 1.45 -2.27
N LYS A 43 7.98 1.18 -1.12
CA LYS A 43 6.84 1.99 -0.62
C LYS A 43 7.37 3.31 -0.09
N VAL A 44 6.72 4.40 -0.48
CA VAL A 44 7.16 5.75 -0.12
C VAL A 44 6.01 6.63 0.33
N LYS A 45 6.35 7.59 1.19
CA LYS A 45 5.48 8.71 1.54
C LYS A 45 5.99 9.90 0.77
N VAL A 46 5.12 10.59 0.07
CA VAL A 46 5.50 11.65 -0.84
C VAL A 46 4.75 12.93 -0.52
N LEU A 47 5.44 14.04 -0.70
CA LEU A 47 4.81 15.36 -0.63
C LEU A 47 5.14 16.07 -1.95
N PHE A 48 4.10 16.36 -2.73
CA PHE A 48 4.25 17.05 -4.01
C PHE A 48 4.08 18.55 -3.81
N ASP A 49 5.01 19.32 -4.33
CA ASP A 49 5.03 20.81 -4.24
C ASP A 49 4.85 21.33 -2.81
N ASN A 50 5.31 20.56 -1.84
CA ASN A 50 5.19 20.85 -0.40
C ASN A 50 3.75 21.03 0.07
N LYS A 51 2.77 20.51 -0.66
CA LYS A 51 1.37 20.67 -0.25
C LYS A 51 0.50 19.42 -0.41
N VAL A 52 0.76 18.53 -1.34
CA VAL A 52 -0.13 17.39 -1.58
C VAL A 52 0.55 16.11 -1.12
N PRO A 53 0.07 15.50 0.00
CA PRO A 53 0.64 14.25 0.48
C PRO A 53 0.10 13.06 -0.32
N TYR A 54 0.93 12.05 -0.49
CA TYR A 54 0.55 10.85 -1.21
C TYR A 54 1.37 9.68 -0.67
N ARG A 55 0.75 8.52 -0.55
CA ARG A 55 1.45 7.28 -0.22
C ARG A 55 1.37 6.37 -1.44
N GLY A 56 2.51 6.01 -1.98
CA GLY A 56 2.57 5.19 -3.17
C GLY A 56 3.80 4.31 -3.16
N SER A 57 4.23 3.93 -4.34
CA SER A 57 5.39 3.06 -4.48
C SER A 57 6.22 3.49 -5.68
N LEU A 58 7.54 3.41 -5.52
CA LEU A 58 8.45 3.49 -6.64
C LEU A 58 8.49 2.09 -7.27
N ALA A 59 8.22 2.01 -8.56
CA ALA A 59 8.12 0.73 -9.27
C ALA A 59 8.93 0.76 -10.54
N LYS A 60 9.36 -0.40 -11.00
CA LYS A 60 10.13 -0.52 -12.23
C LYS A 60 9.31 -0.99 -13.43
N MET A 61 8.47 -1.95 -13.22
CA MET A 61 7.59 -2.54 -14.24
C MET A 61 8.31 -2.78 -15.58
N GLY A 62 9.46 -3.44 -15.51
CA GLY A 62 10.23 -3.77 -16.72
C GLY A 62 11.12 -2.67 -17.26
N LYS A 63 11.16 -1.50 -16.60
CA LYS A 63 12.04 -0.41 -17.01
C LYS A 63 13.38 -0.50 -16.30
N SER A 64 14.37 0.24 -16.82
CA SER A 64 15.69 0.32 -16.18
C SER A 64 15.71 1.33 -15.03
N TYR A 65 14.64 2.08 -14.84
CA TYR A 65 14.52 3.11 -13.82
C TYR A 65 13.24 2.90 -13.03
N HIS A 66 13.19 3.49 -11.84
CA HIS A 66 11.97 3.51 -11.05
C HIS A 66 11.14 4.73 -11.41
N PHE A 67 9.83 4.61 -11.25
CA PHE A 67 8.92 5.73 -11.48
C PHE A 67 7.85 5.76 -10.39
N LEU A 68 7.25 6.93 -10.22
CA LEU A 68 6.21 7.18 -9.22
C LEU A 68 4.96 7.65 -9.95
N ILE A 69 3.84 6.99 -9.72
CA ILE A 69 2.58 7.34 -10.38
C ILE A 69 1.95 8.54 -9.70
N LEU A 70 1.49 9.50 -10.51
CA LEU A 70 0.67 10.61 -10.04
C LEU A 70 -0.75 10.36 -10.53
N THR A 71 -1.64 10.03 -9.61
CA THR A 71 -3.03 9.77 -9.96
C THR A 71 -3.72 11.04 -10.46
N LYS A 72 -4.86 10.86 -11.10
CA LYS A 72 -5.68 11.98 -11.56
C LYS A 72 -6.01 12.92 -10.40
N GLU A 73 -6.32 12.34 -9.24
CA GLU A 73 -6.69 13.09 -8.04
C GLU A 73 -5.53 13.94 -7.53
N VAL A 74 -4.32 13.38 -7.53
CA VAL A 74 -3.12 14.11 -7.11
C VAL A 74 -2.85 15.26 -8.07
N ARG A 75 -2.94 15.02 -9.38
CA ARG A 75 -2.71 16.08 -10.38
C ARG A 75 -3.74 17.18 -10.25
N ALA A 76 -5.01 16.83 -9.99
CA ALA A 76 -6.06 17.82 -9.78
C ALA A 76 -5.78 18.67 -8.54
N SER A 77 -5.35 18.03 -7.45
CA SER A 77 -5.01 18.75 -6.22
C SER A 77 -3.84 19.69 -6.41
N LEU A 78 -2.91 19.36 -7.31
CA LEU A 78 -1.76 20.20 -7.63
C LEU A 78 -2.09 21.26 -8.68
N ASN A 79 -3.22 21.11 -9.35
CA ASN A 79 -3.60 21.94 -10.50
C ASN A 79 -2.53 21.86 -11.58
N LYS A 80 -2.04 20.64 -11.83
CA LYS A 80 -0.98 20.37 -12.82
C LYS A 80 -1.38 19.22 -13.71
N THR A 81 -0.79 19.17 -14.88
CA THR A 81 -1.07 18.12 -15.86
C THR A 81 0.23 17.69 -16.55
N PHE A 82 0.10 16.82 -17.56
CA PHE A 82 1.26 16.30 -18.30
C PHE A 82 2.09 17.44 -18.88
N GLY A 83 3.39 17.33 -18.75
CA GLY A 83 4.32 18.36 -19.19
C GLY A 83 4.68 19.37 -18.13
N ASP A 84 3.89 19.47 -17.08
CA ASP A 84 4.19 20.38 -15.98
C ASP A 84 5.28 19.78 -15.08
N THR A 85 6.04 20.63 -14.43
CA THR A 85 7.10 20.24 -13.52
C THR A 85 6.57 20.24 -12.09
N VAL A 86 6.94 19.23 -11.31
CA VAL A 86 6.53 19.10 -9.93
C VAL A 86 7.74 18.88 -9.03
N GLU A 87 7.70 19.48 -7.85
CA GLU A 87 8.72 19.22 -6.83
C GLU A 87 8.27 17.99 -6.02
N VAL A 88 9.18 17.03 -5.85
CA VAL A 88 8.90 15.79 -5.14
C VAL A 88 9.79 15.69 -3.93
N SER A 89 9.18 15.52 -2.77
CA SER A 89 9.89 15.18 -1.54
C SER A 89 9.37 13.83 -1.10
N LEU A 90 10.24 12.85 -0.94
CA LEU A 90 9.78 11.53 -0.53
C LEU A 90 10.72 10.87 0.46
N GLU A 91 10.16 9.94 1.21
CA GLU A 91 10.93 9.12 2.13
C GLU A 91 10.35 7.70 2.10
N GLN A 92 11.15 6.74 2.51
CA GLN A 92 10.69 5.36 2.53
C GLN A 92 9.56 5.22 3.56
N ASP A 93 8.48 4.54 3.16
CA ASP A 93 7.35 4.30 4.05
C ASP A 93 7.62 3.00 4.82
N LEU A 94 7.99 3.15 6.08
CA LEU A 94 8.28 2.03 6.95
C LEU A 94 7.12 1.68 7.87
N GLU A 95 5.99 2.39 7.75
CA GLU A 95 4.83 2.10 8.57
C GLU A 95 4.21 0.77 8.17
N GLU A 96 3.94 -0.06 9.17
CA GLU A 96 3.21 -1.29 8.93
C GLU A 96 1.81 -0.96 8.50
N ARG A 97 1.37 -1.63 7.45
CA ARG A 97 -0.03 -1.54 7.04
C ARG A 97 -0.79 -2.56 7.86
N VAL A 98 -1.54 -2.07 8.83
CA VAL A 98 -2.30 -2.92 9.74
C VAL A 98 -3.76 -2.97 9.31
N VAL A 99 -4.30 -4.18 9.22
CA VAL A 99 -5.72 -4.37 8.94
C VAL A 99 -6.45 -4.32 10.27
N VAL A 100 -7.45 -3.45 10.39
CA VAL A 100 -8.27 -3.36 11.59
C VAL A 100 -9.18 -4.58 11.67
N VAL A 101 -9.10 -5.32 12.77
CA VAL A 101 -9.92 -6.51 13.00
C VAL A 101 -11.11 -6.11 13.87
N PRO A 102 -12.35 -6.32 13.38
CA PRO A 102 -13.54 -6.00 14.19
C PRO A 102 -13.57 -6.77 15.50
N GLU A 103 -14.21 -6.20 16.49
CA GLU A 103 -14.25 -6.77 17.84
C GLU A 103 -14.85 -8.18 17.87
N ASP A 104 -15.91 -8.41 17.09
CA ASP A 104 -16.55 -9.72 17.02
C ASP A 104 -15.62 -10.78 16.39
N VAL A 105 -14.75 -10.39 15.48
CA VAL A 105 -13.74 -11.30 14.91
C VAL A 105 -12.62 -11.54 15.92
N LEU A 106 -12.26 -10.53 16.71
CA LEU A 106 -11.27 -10.70 17.78
C LEU A 106 -11.76 -11.74 18.79
N THR A 107 -13.05 -11.77 19.06
CA THR A 107 -13.64 -12.78 19.95
C THR A 107 -13.40 -14.20 19.41
N ILE A 108 -13.53 -14.37 18.09
CA ILE A 108 -13.25 -15.66 17.43
C ILE A 108 -11.77 -16.03 17.60
N PHE A 109 -10.87 -15.07 17.37
CA PHE A 109 -9.43 -15.29 17.50
C PHE A 109 -9.04 -15.64 18.92
N ASN A 110 -9.67 -15.01 19.91
CA ASN A 110 -9.41 -15.31 21.32
C ASN A 110 -9.89 -16.72 21.69
N ALA A 111 -11.00 -17.15 21.10
CA ALA A 111 -11.54 -18.50 21.35
C ALA A 111 -10.73 -19.59 20.65
N TYR A 112 -10.11 -19.26 19.51
CA TYR A 112 -9.35 -20.22 18.71
C TYR A 112 -7.97 -19.67 18.39
N PRO A 113 -7.01 -19.78 19.31
CA PRO A 113 -5.66 -19.23 19.11
C PRO A 113 -4.96 -19.73 17.85
N GLU A 114 -5.22 -20.98 17.44
CA GLU A 114 -4.62 -21.54 16.22
C GLU A 114 -5.09 -20.81 14.97
N VAL A 115 -6.32 -20.30 14.98
CA VAL A 115 -6.86 -19.51 13.87
C VAL A 115 -6.15 -18.15 13.80
N LYS A 116 -5.91 -17.54 14.96
CA LYS A 116 -5.20 -16.26 15.04
C LYS A 116 -3.77 -16.39 14.52
N LEU A 117 -3.08 -17.48 14.91
CA LEU A 117 -1.71 -17.72 14.43
C LEU A 117 -1.69 -17.89 12.91
N ALA A 118 -2.65 -18.62 12.37
CA ALA A 118 -2.77 -18.82 10.93
C ALA A 118 -3.08 -17.50 10.21
N TYR A 119 -3.98 -16.71 10.79
CA TYR A 119 -4.33 -15.39 10.23
C TYR A 119 -3.10 -14.48 10.14
N ASP A 120 -2.28 -14.47 11.19
CA ASP A 120 -1.10 -13.62 11.23
C ASP A 120 -0.08 -13.96 10.13
N LYS A 121 -0.13 -15.17 9.59
CA LYS A 121 0.74 -15.62 8.50
C LYS A 121 0.25 -15.18 7.13
N LEU A 122 -0.98 -14.69 7.01
CA LEU A 122 -1.53 -14.26 5.74
C LEU A 122 -0.90 -12.94 5.29
N SER A 123 -0.92 -12.70 3.98
CA SER A 123 -0.46 -11.42 3.44
C SER A 123 -1.40 -10.29 3.87
N TYR A 124 -0.90 -9.06 3.83
CA TYR A 124 -1.72 -7.89 4.12
C TYR A 124 -2.97 -7.86 3.23
N THR A 125 -2.79 -8.12 1.94
CA THR A 125 -3.89 -8.11 0.97
C THR A 125 -4.96 -9.12 1.34
N ARG A 126 -4.55 -10.34 1.71
CA ARG A 126 -5.50 -11.39 2.06
C ARG A 126 -6.23 -11.08 3.36
N LYS A 127 -5.52 -10.55 4.35
CA LYS A 127 -6.15 -10.11 5.61
C LYS A 127 -7.20 -9.05 5.33
N LYS A 128 -6.88 -8.08 4.49
CA LYS A 128 -7.80 -7.01 4.14
C LYS A 128 -9.04 -7.54 3.43
N GLU A 129 -8.86 -8.47 2.49
CA GLU A 129 -9.97 -9.08 1.77
C GLU A 129 -10.93 -9.81 2.70
N LEU A 130 -10.38 -10.59 3.63
CA LEU A 130 -11.19 -11.36 4.58
C LEU A 130 -11.97 -10.44 5.52
N MET A 131 -11.34 -9.41 6.04
CA MET A 131 -12.02 -8.47 6.94
C MET A 131 -13.09 -7.68 6.20
N LEU A 132 -12.83 -7.31 4.96
CA LEU A 132 -13.81 -6.62 4.13
C LEU A 132 -15.00 -7.53 3.82
N TRP A 133 -14.74 -8.81 3.56
CA TRP A 133 -15.79 -9.79 3.32
C TRP A 133 -16.74 -9.90 4.53
N ILE A 134 -16.20 -9.87 5.75
CA ILE A 134 -17.01 -9.87 6.96
C ILE A 134 -17.78 -8.56 7.11
N THR A 135 -17.09 -7.43 7.02
CA THR A 135 -17.70 -6.12 7.33
C THR A 135 -18.64 -5.63 6.24
N SER A 136 -18.50 -6.10 5.01
CA SER A 136 -19.38 -5.68 3.91
C SER A 136 -20.70 -6.41 3.88
N ALA A 137 -20.90 -7.42 4.71
CA ALA A 137 -22.18 -8.14 4.78
C ALA A 137 -23.26 -7.18 5.30
N LYS A 138 -24.32 -7.02 4.51
CA LYS A 138 -25.39 -6.09 4.84
C LYS A 138 -26.38 -6.63 5.87
N LYS A 139 -26.60 -7.95 5.83
CA LYS A 139 -27.53 -8.59 6.77
C LYS A 139 -26.77 -9.26 7.90
N GLU A 140 -27.31 -9.16 9.10
CA GLU A 140 -26.70 -9.80 10.27
C GLU A 140 -26.53 -11.30 10.11
N GLU A 141 -27.54 -11.97 9.56
CA GLU A 141 -27.46 -13.41 9.35
C GLU A 141 -26.34 -13.80 8.37
N THR A 142 -26.09 -12.96 7.35
CA THR A 142 -25.00 -13.19 6.41
C THR A 142 -23.66 -12.99 7.09
N LYS A 143 -23.56 -11.95 7.91
CA LYS A 143 -22.35 -11.65 8.66
C LYS A 143 -22.02 -12.80 9.63
N GLU A 144 -23.02 -13.29 10.35
CA GLU A 144 -22.85 -14.40 11.27
C GLU A 144 -22.40 -15.67 10.56
N ARG A 145 -23.00 -15.98 9.41
CA ARG A 145 -22.60 -17.13 8.62
C ARG A 145 -21.15 -17.02 8.16
N ARG A 146 -20.75 -15.83 7.69
CA ARG A 146 -19.38 -15.59 7.24
C ARG A 146 -18.40 -15.69 8.40
N LYS A 147 -18.75 -15.19 9.57
CA LYS A 147 -17.92 -15.33 10.78
C LYS A 147 -17.71 -16.80 11.16
N GLN A 148 -18.75 -17.61 11.01
CA GLN A 148 -18.66 -19.05 11.30
C GLN A 148 -17.77 -19.77 10.28
N GLN A 149 -17.73 -19.30 9.05
CA GLN A 149 -16.90 -19.88 8.01
C GLN A 149 -15.44 -19.42 8.08
N LEU A 150 -15.19 -18.29 8.71
CA LEU A 150 -13.86 -17.65 8.71
C LEU A 150 -12.75 -18.56 9.25
N PRO A 151 -12.91 -19.25 10.39
CA PRO A 151 -11.83 -20.10 10.90
C PRO A 151 -11.41 -21.17 9.89
N SER A 152 -12.39 -21.84 9.25
CA SER A 152 -12.10 -22.88 8.26
C SER A 152 -11.35 -22.32 7.05
N ILE A 153 -11.75 -21.14 6.58
CA ILE A 153 -11.12 -20.48 5.44
C ILE A 153 -9.66 -20.18 5.76
N ILE A 154 -9.40 -19.60 6.92
CA ILE A 154 -8.05 -19.22 7.32
C ILE A 154 -7.15 -20.46 7.47
N LEU A 155 -7.64 -21.49 8.15
CA LEU A 155 -6.87 -22.70 8.37
C LEU A 155 -6.59 -23.44 7.06
N GLU A 156 -7.55 -23.46 6.15
CA GLU A 156 -7.41 -24.09 4.86
C GLU A 156 -6.33 -23.41 4.00
N GLU A 157 -6.32 -22.10 4.00
CA GLU A 157 -5.33 -21.34 3.22
C GLU A 157 -3.91 -21.54 3.74
N THR A 158 -3.73 -21.58 5.04
CA THR A 158 -2.40 -21.73 5.62
C THR A 158 -1.89 -23.16 5.53
N LYS A 159 -2.81 -24.12 5.36
CA LYS A 159 -2.44 -25.52 5.23
C LYS A 159 -1.77 -25.84 3.91
N ASN A 160 -2.05 -25.06 2.87
CA ASN A 160 -1.56 -25.29 1.52
C ASN A 160 -0.28 -24.52 1.20
N LYS A 161 0.41 -24.02 2.21
CA LYS A 161 1.67 -23.28 2.01
C LYS A 161 2.86 -24.03 2.56
#